data_c44648f60b878f6f73c27186280c8fcb
#
_entry.id   c44648f60b878f6f73c27186280c8fcb
#
_cell.length_a   1.000
_cell.length_b   1.000
_cell.length_c   1.000
_cell.angle_alpha   90.00
_cell.angle_beta   90.00
_cell.angle_gamma   90.00
#
_symmetry.space_group_name_H-M   'P 1'
#
loop_
_entity.id
_entity.type
_entity.pdbx_description
1 polymer ?
#
loop_
_entity_poly.entity_id
_entity_poly.type
_entity_poly.pdbx_seq_one_letter_code
_entity_poly.pdbx_strand_id
1 'polypeptide(L)'
;MFKVTANPTQTITSKVRRRGIMTDVIDKDTVASVHYTGTFPDGEVFDSSEGKSPLSFLVGHHQMIPGFEEEMMGAAVGEKREFTLTPDRAYGERDDGAIQQVPRDQFPEDMPLEVGVTMAAQTDQGPLPFTITEISDEIVTVDFNHQMAGKTLRFSVEVVEIRAAEAEEIAHGHAHGPGGHHH
;
A
#
# COMPACT_ATOMS: atom_id res chain seq x y z
N MET A 1 -26.41 -37.63 21.18
CA MET A 1 -26.14 -37.40 21.28
C MET A 1 -25.32 -36.78 21.12
N PHE A 2 -24.82 -36.26 20.96
CA PHE A 2 -24.03 -36.07 20.94
C PHE A 2 -23.38 -35.32 20.24
N LYS A 3 -23.29 -35.39 19.39
CA LYS A 3 -22.87 -34.79 18.64
C LYS A 3 -22.38 -33.56 18.92
N VAL A 4 -22.76 -33.12 19.30
CA VAL A 4 -22.48 -32.01 19.74
C VAL A 4 -21.12 -31.84 20.09
N THR A 5 -20.56 -32.78 20.34
CA THR A 5 -19.29 -32.78 20.75
C THR A 5 -18.35 -32.19 19.77
N ALA A 6 -18.61 -32.36 18.59
CA ALA A 6 -17.70 -31.88 17.58
C ALA A 6 -17.47 -30.38 17.67
N ASN A 7 -18.50 -29.70 17.93
CA ASN A 7 -18.36 -28.26 17.98
C ASN A 7 -17.43 -27.76 19.04
N PRO A 8 -17.52 -28.27 20.18
CA PRO A 8 -16.60 -27.84 21.22
C PRO A 8 -15.18 -28.05 20.80
N THR A 9 -14.98 -29.10 20.08
CA THR A 9 -13.64 -29.39 19.63
C THR A 9 -13.07 -28.28 18.78
N GLN A 10 -13.86 -27.80 17.89
CA GLN A 10 -13.38 -26.76 17.04
C GLN A 10 -13.09 -25.50 17.82
N THR A 11 -13.91 -25.23 18.76
CA THR A 11 -13.70 -24.09 19.59
C THR A 11 -12.39 -24.17 20.32
N ILE A 12 -12.10 -25.33 20.81
CA ILE A 12 -10.85 -25.54 21.51
C ILE A 12 -9.68 -25.24 20.63
N THR A 13 -9.77 -25.68 19.41
CA THR A 13 -8.68 -25.44 18.48
C THR A 13 -8.43 -23.96 18.34
N SER A 14 -9.46 -23.20 18.23
CA SER A 14 -9.29 -21.78 18.10
C SER A 14 -8.59 -21.18 19.29
N LYS A 15 -8.94 -21.61 20.45
CA LYS A 15 -8.31 -21.08 21.63
C LYS A 15 -6.83 -21.37 21.68
N VAL A 16 -6.46 -22.53 21.28
CA VAL A 16 -5.07 -22.89 21.30
C VAL A 16 -4.26 -21.91 20.47
N ARG A 17 -4.77 -21.61 19.31
CA ARG A 17 -4.02 -20.74 18.44
C ARG A 17 -3.83 -19.35 19.01
N ARG A 18 -4.78 -18.89 19.75
CA ARG A 18 -4.66 -17.54 20.27
C ARG A 18 -3.53 -17.34 21.24
N ARG A 19 -3.11 -18.37 21.88
CA ARG A 19 -2.03 -18.24 22.82
C ARG A 19 -0.73 -18.05 22.17
N GLY A 20 -0.61 -18.43 20.94
CA GLY A 20 0.65 -18.35 20.29
C GLY A 20 1.07 -16.94 20.00
N ILE A 21 2.32 -16.76 19.67
CA ILE A 21 2.86 -15.51 19.24
C ILE A 21 2.32 -15.19 17.86
N MET A 22 2.14 -16.22 17.07
CA MET A 22 1.55 -16.06 15.74
C MET A 22 0.07 -15.86 15.88
N THR A 23 -0.48 -15.04 15.04
CA THR A 23 -1.91 -14.88 14.97
C THR A 23 -2.43 -15.65 13.77
N ASP A 24 -3.73 -15.96 13.81
CA ASP A 24 -4.32 -16.75 12.73
C ASP A 24 -4.75 -15.92 11.55
N VAL A 25 -5.11 -14.69 11.79
CA VAL A 25 -5.68 -13.84 10.76
C VAL A 25 -5.14 -12.43 10.88
N ILE A 26 -5.24 -11.71 9.79
CA ILE A 26 -4.82 -10.31 9.77
C ILE A 26 -5.81 -9.49 10.58
N ASP A 27 -5.28 -8.73 11.53
CA ASP A 27 -6.08 -7.93 12.41
C ASP A 27 -5.26 -6.71 12.82
N LYS A 28 -5.89 -5.77 13.48
CA LYS A 28 -5.20 -4.57 13.94
C LYS A 28 -4.04 -4.95 14.85
N ASP A 29 -2.94 -4.24 14.70
CA ASP A 29 -1.73 -4.44 15.49
C ASP A 29 -1.10 -5.81 15.26
N THR A 30 -1.25 -6.34 14.05
CA THR A 30 -0.46 -7.47 13.61
C THR A 30 0.44 -7.03 12.46
N VAL A 31 1.49 -7.79 12.24
CA VAL A 31 2.34 -7.57 11.07
C VAL A 31 2.07 -8.71 10.11
N ALA A 32 1.61 -8.35 8.93
CA ALA A 32 1.33 -9.33 7.89
C ALA A 32 2.39 -9.25 6.82
N SER A 33 2.86 -10.40 6.38
CA SER A 33 3.79 -10.50 5.26
C SER A 33 3.05 -11.18 4.12
N VAL A 34 3.06 -10.55 2.97
CA VAL A 34 2.28 -11.01 1.83
C VAL A 34 3.09 -10.91 0.55
N HIS A 35 2.79 -11.82 -0.37
CA HIS A 35 3.22 -11.65 -1.75
C HIS A 35 2.04 -11.10 -2.52
N TYR A 36 2.29 -10.14 -3.38
CA TYR A 36 1.22 -9.49 -4.08
C TYR A 36 1.60 -9.16 -5.53
N THR A 37 0.60 -9.04 -6.36
CA THR A 37 0.74 -8.52 -7.71
C THR A 37 -0.38 -7.53 -7.94
N GLY A 38 -0.02 -6.31 -8.32
CA GLY A 38 -1.00 -5.28 -8.62
C GLY A 38 -1.05 -5.05 -10.11
N THR A 39 -2.26 -4.98 -10.66
CA THR A 39 -2.46 -4.76 -12.08
C THR A 39 -3.50 -3.68 -12.30
N PHE A 40 -3.42 -3.06 -13.47
CA PHE A 40 -4.48 -2.17 -13.93
C PHE A 40 -5.58 -3.00 -14.57
N PRO A 41 -6.76 -2.44 -14.79
CA PRO A 41 -7.83 -3.20 -15.40
C PRO A 41 -7.51 -3.80 -16.77
N ASP A 42 -6.54 -3.22 -17.48
CA ASP A 42 -6.12 -3.78 -18.78
C ASP A 42 -5.17 -4.96 -18.63
N GLY A 43 -4.80 -5.31 -17.40
CA GLY A 43 -3.92 -6.44 -17.15
C GLY A 43 -2.45 -6.08 -16.98
N GLU A 44 -2.09 -4.83 -17.15
CA GLU A 44 -0.71 -4.42 -17.01
C GLU A 44 -0.29 -4.45 -15.54
N VAL A 45 0.82 -5.11 -15.23
CA VAL A 45 1.34 -5.18 -13.87
C VAL A 45 2.05 -3.88 -13.55
N PHE A 46 1.63 -3.21 -12.48
CA PHE A 46 2.30 -1.99 -12.06
C PHE A 46 3.24 -2.23 -10.89
N ASP A 47 3.05 -3.32 -10.16
CA ASP A 47 3.92 -3.65 -9.05
C ASP A 47 3.72 -5.12 -8.68
N SER A 48 4.75 -5.74 -8.13
CA SER A 48 4.68 -7.14 -7.74
C SER A 48 5.83 -7.45 -6.79
N SER A 49 5.57 -8.33 -5.85
CA SER A 49 6.62 -8.84 -4.99
C SER A 49 7.18 -10.16 -5.49
N GLU A 50 6.69 -10.64 -6.63
CA GLU A 50 7.14 -11.91 -7.18
C GLU A 50 8.65 -11.87 -7.44
N GLY A 51 9.36 -12.87 -6.98
CA GLY A 51 10.81 -12.90 -7.10
C GLY A 51 11.54 -12.06 -6.09
N LYS A 52 10.81 -11.43 -5.17
CA LYS A 52 11.40 -10.58 -4.14
C LYS A 52 10.92 -11.06 -2.79
N SER A 53 11.37 -10.37 -1.74
CA SER A 53 10.90 -10.66 -0.39
C SER A 53 9.44 -10.26 -0.25
N PRO A 54 8.68 -10.96 0.59
CA PRO A 54 7.31 -10.55 0.85
C PRO A 54 7.25 -9.14 1.44
N LEU A 55 6.17 -8.47 1.17
CA LEU A 55 5.91 -7.15 1.76
C LEU A 55 5.37 -7.35 3.17
N SER A 56 6.01 -6.71 4.15
CA SER A 56 5.52 -6.75 5.53
C SER A 56 4.94 -5.40 5.89
N PHE A 57 3.78 -5.40 6.51
CA PHE A 57 3.17 -4.15 6.91
C PHE A 57 2.43 -4.28 8.23
N LEU A 58 2.36 -3.17 8.96
CA LEU A 58 1.68 -3.11 10.24
C LEU A 58 0.22 -2.74 9.99
N VAL A 59 -0.68 -3.61 10.41
CA VAL A 59 -2.11 -3.46 10.12
C VAL A 59 -2.72 -2.47 11.09
N GLY A 60 -3.54 -1.58 10.56
CA GLY A 60 -4.29 -0.63 11.37
C GLY A 60 -3.62 0.71 11.58
N HIS A 61 -2.47 0.92 10.96
CA HIS A 61 -1.71 2.16 11.15
C HIS A 61 -1.48 2.92 9.86
N HIS A 62 -2.32 2.67 8.87
CA HIS A 62 -2.29 3.40 7.59
C HIS A 62 -0.99 3.25 6.82
N GLN A 63 -0.31 2.15 7.03
CA GLN A 63 0.93 1.88 6.29
C GLN A 63 0.63 1.51 4.83
N MET A 64 -0.55 0.93 4.60
CA MET A 64 -1.00 0.56 3.27
C MET A 64 -2.21 1.38 2.89
N ILE A 65 -2.55 1.38 1.59
CA ILE A 65 -3.75 2.07 1.14
C ILE A 65 -4.97 1.46 1.82
N PRO A 66 -5.99 2.28 2.12
CA PRO A 66 -7.10 1.80 2.96
C PRO A 66 -7.81 0.58 2.41
N GLY A 67 -8.07 0.55 1.11
CA GLY A 67 -8.79 -0.58 0.53
C GLY A 67 -8.01 -1.87 0.61
N PHE A 68 -6.69 -1.80 0.46
CA PHE A 68 -5.85 -2.98 0.56
C PHE A 68 -5.97 -3.58 1.97
N GLU A 69 -5.84 -2.73 2.97
CA GLU A 69 -5.91 -3.20 4.34
C GLU A 69 -7.28 -3.76 4.67
N GLU A 70 -8.34 -3.06 4.24
CA GLU A 70 -9.70 -3.52 4.47
C GLU A 70 -9.96 -4.89 3.86
N GLU A 71 -9.49 -5.09 2.62
CA GLU A 71 -9.74 -6.35 1.93
C GLU A 71 -8.94 -7.51 2.52
N MET A 72 -7.85 -7.19 3.19
CA MET A 72 -7.02 -8.24 3.78
C MET A 72 -7.41 -8.59 5.21
N MET A 73 -8.26 -7.79 5.84
CA MET A 73 -8.66 -8.08 7.22
C MET A 73 -9.31 -9.45 7.29
N GLY A 74 -8.90 -10.23 8.26
CA GLY A 74 -9.44 -11.56 8.46
C GLY A 74 -8.82 -12.65 7.61
N ALA A 75 -7.87 -12.32 6.77
CA ALA A 75 -7.21 -13.32 5.93
C ALA A 75 -6.26 -14.16 6.77
N ALA A 76 -6.20 -15.44 6.47
CA ALA A 76 -5.36 -16.39 7.20
C ALA A 76 -4.08 -16.67 6.42
N VAL A 77 -3.07 -17.17 7.12
CA VAL A 77 -1.82 -17.57 6.47
C VAL A 77 -2.12 -18.62 5.40
N GLY A 78 -1.59 -18.39 4.22
CA GLY A 78 -1.82 -19.27 3.08
C GLY A 78 -3.04 -18.93 2.27
N GLU A 79 -3.84 -18.01 2.74
CA GLU A 79 -5.04 -17.59 2.02
C GLU A 79 -4.67 -16.66 0.88
N LYS A 80 -5.34 -16.83 -0.24
CA LYS A 80 -5.16 -15.94 -1.38
C LYS A 80 -6.43 -15.12 -1.55
N ARG A 81 -6.26 -13.83 -1.83
CA ARG A 81 -7.38 -12.93 -2.05
C ARG A 81 -7.13 -12.11 -3.30
N GLU A 82 -8.19 -11.91 -4.05
CA GLU A 82 -8.16 -11.02 -5.20
C GLU A 82 -9.24 -9.98 -5.01
N PHE A 83 -8.89 -8.74 -5.25
CA PHE A 83 -9.86 -7.67 -5.08
C PHE A 83 -9.50 -6.51 -6.00
N THR A 84 -10.50 -5.67 -6.21
CA THR A 84 -10.35 -4.48 -7.03
C THR A 84 -10.65 -3.27 -6.15
N LEU A 85 -9.79 -2.27 -6.21
CA LEU A 85 -9.95 -1.04 -5.44
C LEU A 85 -10.21 0.09 -6.39
N THR A 86 -11.32 0.80 -6.14
CA THR A 86 -11.60 2.03 -6.86
C THR A 86 -10.69 3.13 -6.31
N PRO A 87 -10.53 4.25 -7.05
CA PRO A 87 -9.58 5.28 -6.60
C PRO A 87 -9.81 5.76 -5.18
N ASP A 88 -11.06 5.90 -4.76
CA ASP A 88 -11.36 6.38 -3.42
C ASP A 88 -10.90 5.43 -2.33
N ARG A 89 -10.64 4.18 -2.66
CA ARG A 89 -10.13 3.19 -1.71
C ARG A 89 -8.65 2.90 -1.93
N ALA A 90 -8.03 3.59 -2.86
CA ALA A 90 -6.64 3.37 -3.21
C ALA A 90 -5.87 4.69 -3.02
N TYR A 91 -5.40 5.26 -4.11
CA TYR A 91 -4.58 6.46 -4.05
C TYR A 91 -5.38 7.75 -4.23
N GLY A 92 -6.70 7.64 -4.23
CA GLY A 92 -7.55 8.81 -4.32
C GLY A 92 -7.88 9.18 -5.74
N GLU A 93 -8.89 10.02 -5.88
CA GLU A 93 -9.29 10.53 -7.19
C GLU A 93 -8.28 11.56 -7.67
N ARG A 94 -8.22 11.73 -8.97
CA ARG A 94 -7.40 12.80 -9.52
C ARG A 94 -8.05 14.14 -9.17
N ASP A 95 -7.20 15.08 -8.82
CA ASP A 95 -7.65 16.43 -8.47
C ASP A 95 -7.13 17.38 -9.55
N ASP A 96 -8.03 17.94 -10.32
CA ASP A 96 -7.63 18.88 -11.35
C ASP A 96 -6.98 20.13 -10.76
N GLY A 97 -7.31 20.46 -9.52
CA GLY A 97 -6.67 21.57 -8.83
C GLY A 97 -5.22 21.31 -8.47
N ALA A 98 -4.78 20.07 -8.54
CA ALA A 98 -3.39 19.75 -8.30
C ALA A 98 -2.53 19.95 -9.55
N ILE A 99 -3.12 20.28 -10.67
CA ILE A 99 -2.39 20.59 -11.88
C ILE A 99 -2.12 22.10 -11.86
N GLN A 100 -0.84 22.46 -11.94
CA GLN A 100 -0.44 23.85 -11.80
C GLN A 100 0.38 24.29 -13.00
N GLN A 101 0.29 25.57 -13.31
CA GLN A 101 1.15 26.17 -14.32
C GLN A 101 2.19 26.98 -13.61
N VAL A 102 3.46 26.67 -13.85
CA VAL A 102 4.59 27.30 -13.17
C VAL A 102 5.43 28.02 -14.22
N PRO A 103 5.77 29.29 -14.00
CA PRO A 103 6.64 29.99 -14.95
C PRO A 103 7.96 29.20 -15.12
N ARG A 104 8.40 29.14 -16.35
CA ARG A 104 9.59 28.36 -16.66
C ARG A 104 10.82 28.91 -15.95
N ASP A 105 10.85 30.18 -15.67
CA ASP A 105 11.99 30.80 -15.00
C ASP A 105 12.07 30.43 -13.52
N GLN A 106 11.04 29.75 -12.97
CA GLN A 106 11.12 29.24 -11.61
C GLN A 106 11.97 27.98 -11.51
N PHE A 107 12.33 27.40 -12.63
CA PHE A 107 13.19 26.23 -12.66
C PHE A 107 14.62 26.64 -12.94
N PRO A 108 15.61 25.97 -12.32
CA PRO A 108 17.00 26.28 -12.63
C PRO A 108 17.30 26.08 -14.11
N GLU A 109 18.12 26.93 -14.67
CA GLU A 109 18.40 26.87 -16.09
C GLU A 109 19.08 25.58 -16.51
N ASP A 110 19.89 25.04 -15.62
CA ASP A 110 20.61 23.81 -15.91
C ASP A 110 19.79 22.56 -15.63
N MET A 111 18.55 22.70 -15.17
CA MET A 111 17.70 21.56 -14.89
C MET A 111 17.04 21.09 -16.17
N PRO A 112 17.22 19.82 -16.56
CA PRO A 112 16.56 19.32 -17.76
C PRO A 112 15.07 19.21 -17.52
N LEU A 113 14.29 19.79 -18.40
CA LEU A 113 12.84 19.73 -18.31
C LEU A 113 12.32 18.90 -19.47
N GLU A 114 11.62 17.83 -19.16
CA GLU A 114 11.03 16.95 -20.16
C GLU A 114 9.67 16.49 -19.71
N VAL A 115 8.76 16.37 -20.65
CA VAL A 115 7.43 15.83 -20.37
C VAL A 115 7.57 14.40 -19.86
N GLY A 116 6.87 14.09 -18.78
CA GLY A 116 6.90 12.76 -18.20
C GLY A 116 7.88 12.56 -17.05
N VAL A 117 8.73 13.56 -16.82
CA VAL A 117 9.73 13.46 -15.74
C VAL A 117 9.06 13.82 -14.43
N THR A 118 9.38 13.07 -13.39
CA THR A 118 8.91 13.33 -12.04
C THR A 118 10.01 13.99 -11.24
N MET A 119 9.68 15.07 -10.57
CA MET A 119 10.59 15.84 -9.76
C MET A 119 9.97 16.14 -8.41
N ALA A 120 10.71 16.78 -7.54
CA ALA A 120 10.19 17.16 -6.23
C ALA A 120 10.33 18.65 -6.02
N ALA A 121 9.26 19.28 -5.57
CA ALA A 121 9.27 20.68 -5.17
C ALA A 121 9.45 20.73 -3.67
N GLN A 122 10.30 21.65 -3.20
CA GLN A 122 10.47 21.82 -1.77
C GLN A 122 9.35 22.70 -1.23
N THR A 123 8.66 22.20 -0.23
CA THR A 123 7.58 22.94 0.40
C THR A 123 7.80 22.97 1.90
N ASP A 124 6.98 23.75 2.61
CA ASP A 124 7.06 23.82 4.06
C ASP A 124 6.82 22.47 4.71
N GLN A 125 6.13 21.58 4.01
CA GLN A 125 5.84 20.25 4.53
C GLN A 125 6.80 19.20 4.00
N GLY A 126 7.85 19.62 3.32
CA GLY A 126 8.83 18.71 2.77
C GLY A 126 8.74 18.61 1.26
N PRO A 127 9.47 17.68 0.66
CA PRO A 127 9.44 17.54 -0.78
C PRO A 127 8.10 17.00 -1.24
N LEU A 128 7.57 17.62 -2.30
CA LEU A 128 6.29 17.24 -2.88
C LEU A 128 6.53 16.83 -4.32
N PRO A 129 6.28 15.57 -4.68
CA PRO A 129 6.56 15.12 -6.03
C PRO A 129 5.56 15.66 -7.03
N PHE A 130 6.03 15.92 -8.23
CA PHE A 130 5.16 16.33 -9.33
C PHE A 130 5.71 15.77 -10.64
N THR A 131 4.84 15.66 -11.62
CA THR A 131 5.21 15.20 -12.95
C THR A 131 4.99 16.32 -13.94
N ILE A 132 5.95 16.53 -14.83
CA ILE A 132 5.81 17.53 -15.88
C ILE A 132 4.92 16.94 -16.97
N THR A 133 3.83 17.63 -17.29
CA THR A 133 2.89 17.15 -18.29
C THR A 133 2.94 17.95 -19.58
N GLU A 134 3.41 19.19 -19.49
CA GLU A 134 3.50 20.04 -20.68
C GLU A 134 4.56 21.10 -20.49
N ILE A 135 5.29 21.41 -21.54
CA ILE A 135 6.33 22.47 -21.50
C ILE A 135 6.08 23.40 -22.66
N SER A 136 5.97 24.68 -22.34
CA SER A 136 5.92 25.72 -23.37
C SER A 136 7.11 26.65 -23.16
N ASP A 137 7.18 27.68 -23.99
CA ASP A 137 8.30 28.62 -23.93
C ASP A 137 8.39 29.35 -22.59
N GLU A 138 7.27 29.61 -21.97
CA GLU A 138 7.24 30.40 -20.76
C GLU A 138 6.65 29.68 -19.56
N ILE A 139 5.94 28.58 -19.77
CA ILE A 139 5.19 27.92 -18.72
C ILE A 139 5.42 26.43 -18.76
N VAL A 140 5.57 25.84 -17.59
CA VAL A 140 5.65 24.38 -17.43
C VAL A 140 4.41 23.97 -16.67
N THR A 141 3.66 23.01 -17.20
CA THR A 141 2.49 22.48 -16.51
C THR A 141 2.95 21.25 -15.72
N VAL A 142 2.65 21.25 -14.43
CA VAL A 142 3.05 20.18 -13.54
C VAL A 142 1.81 19.60 -12.86
N ASP A 143 1.88 18.32 -12.56
CA ASP A 143 0.78 17.58 -11.98
C ASP A 143 1.25 16.99 -10.64
N PHE A 144 0.65 17.46 -9.55
CA PHE A 144 1.00 16.99 -8.23
C PHE A 144 0.19 15.78 -7.78
N ASN A 145 -0.68 15.28 -8.63
CA ASN A 145 -1.42 14.07 -8.30
C ASN A 145 -0.46 12.89 -8.18
N HIS A 146 -0.79 11.96 -7.29
CA HIS A 146 -0.04 10.70 -7.23
C HIS A 146 -0.20 10.01 -8.58
N GLN A 147 0.84 9.30 -9.00
CA GLN A 147 0.81 8.63 -10.29
C GLN A 147 -0.35 7.64 -10.41
N MET A 148 -0.75 7.08 -9.29
CA MET A 148 -1.85 6.12 -9.26
C MET A 148 -3.21 6.76 -8.97
N ALA A 149 -3.24 8.07 -8.79
CA ALA A 149 -4.51 8.76 -8.50
C ALA A 149 -5.47 8.59 -9.67
N GLY A 150 -6.72 8.39 -9.37
CA GLY A 150 -7.75 8.21 -10.38
C GLY A 150 -7.73 6.86 -11.05
N LYS A 151 -6.90 5.95 -10.59
CA LYS A 151 -6.77 4.64 -11.22
C LYS A 151 -7.42 3.57 -10.36
N THR A 152 -8.11 2.66 -11.02
CA THR A 152 -8.64 1.47 -10.38
C THR A 152 -7.54 0.43 -10.37
N LEU A 153 -7.33 -0.22 -9.24
CA LEU A 153 -6.24 -1.16 -9.08
C LEU A 153 -6.77 -2.53 -8.72
N ARG A 154 -6.15 -3.56 -9.28
CA ARG A 154 -6.51 -4.94 -8.97
C ARG A 154 -5.33 -5.60 -8.29
N PHE A 155 -5.60 -6.29 -7.20
CA PHE A 155 -4.55 -6.96 -6.44
C PHE A 155 -4.84 -8.43 -6.32
N SER A 156 -3.79 -9.24 -6.47
CA SER A 156 -3.81 -10.65 -6.14
C SER A 156 -2.78 -10.81 -5.03
N VAL A 157 -3.22 -11.29 -3.86
CA VAL A 157 -2.39 -11.29 -2.66
C VAL A 157 -2.43 -12.65 -2.01
N GLU A 158 -1.27 -13.12 -1.57
CA GLU A 158 -1.17 -14.36 -0.81
C GLU A 158 -0.51 -14.06 0.53
N VAL A 159 -1.15 -14.48 1.62
CA VAL A 159 -0.62 -14.24 2.96
C VAL A 159 0.45 -15.29 3.26
N VAL A 160 1.64 -14.81 3.59
CA VAL A 160 2.78 -15.69 3.88
C VAL A 160 2.94 -15.90 5.37
N GLU A 161 2.80 -14.83 6.14
CA GLU A 161 3.02 -14.89 7.57
C GLU A 161 2.22 -13.80 8.28
N ILE A 162 1.79 -14.10 9.50
CA ILE A 162 1.10 -13.11 10.34
C ILE A 162 1.68 -13.27 11.73
N ARG A 163 2.06 -12.17 12.34
CA ARG A 163 2.55 -12.20 13.72
C ARG A 163 2.02 -10.97 14.47
N ALA A 164 2.04 -11.05 15.77
CA ALA A 164 1.68 -9.89 16.58
C ALA A 164 2.75 -8.82 16.42
N ALA A 165 2.33 -7.57 16.40
CA ALA A 165 3.26 -6.46 16.30
C ALA A 165 3.98 -6.27 17.63
N GLU A 166 5.22 -5.79 17.55
CA GLU A 166 5.97 -5.44 18.75
C GLU A 166 5.62 -4.02 19.16
N ALA A 167 5.82 -3.73 20.44
CA ALA A 167 5.47 -2.40 20.95
C ALA A 167 6.20 -1.30 20.18
N GLU A 168 7.44 -1.54 19.80
CA GLU A 168 8.19 -0.57 19.03
C GLU A 168 7.57 -0.32 17.67
N GLU A 169 7.10 -1.37 17.04
CA GLU A 169 6.46 -1.24 15.74
C GLU A 169 5.19 -0.41 15.83
N ILE A 170 4.41 -0.67 16.85
CA ILE A 170 3.18 0.08 17.07
C ILE A 170 3.49 1.54 17.33
N ALA A 171 4.50 1.81 18.14
CA ALA A 171 4.88 3.17 18.47
C ALA A 171 5.35 3.96 17.25
N HIS A 172 6.02 3.29 16.32
CA HIS A 172 6.54 3.94 15.13
C HIS A 172 5.55 3.92 13.97
N GLY A 173 4.51 3.11 14.06
CA GLY A 173 3.51 3.03 13.01
C GLY A 173 3.93 2.26 11.78
N HIS A 174 4.97 1.44 11.88
CA HIS A 174 5.38 0.64 10.73
C HIS A 174 6.04 -0.65 11.19
N ALA A 175 6.02 -1.63 10.31
CA ALA A 175 6.57 -2.93 10.59
C ALA A 175 8.08 -2.93 10.46
N HIS A 176 8.72 -3.72 11.30
CA HIS A 176 10.12 -4.06 11.13
C HIS A 176 10.16 -5.47 10.58
N GLY A 177 10.99 -5.72 9.64
CA GLY A 177 11.05 -7.07 9.11
C GLY A 177 12.13 -7.20 8.08
N PRO A 178 12.29 -8.40 7.57
CA PRO A 178 13.38 -8.65 6.64
C PRO A 178 13.29 -7.77 5.40
N GLY A 179 12.12 -7.42 4.99
CA GLY A 179 11.98 -6.61 3.82
C GLY A 179 11.90 -5.15 4.11
N GLY A 180 11.86 -4.83 5.38
CA GLY A 180 11.57 -3.49 5.70
C GLY A 180 12.75 -2.61 5.81
N HIS A 181 12.76 -1.77 5.69
CA HIS A 181 13.65 -1.08 5.97
C HIS A 181 13.43 0.08 5.66
N HIS A 182 13.57 0.48 5.83
CA HIS A 182 13.22 1.38 5.95
C HIS A 182 13.66 2.31 5.38
N HIS A 183 13.69 2.97 5.12
CA HIS A 183 13.97 3.79 4.58
C HIS A 183 14.14 4.50 4.60
#